data_cfa87f21f368f504d523c4a9ffb80b40
#
_entry.id   cfa87f21f368f504d523c4a9ffb80b40
#
_cell.length_a   1.000
_cell.length_b   1.000
_cell.length_c   1.000
_cell.angle_alpha   90.00
_cell.angle_beta   90.00
_cell.angle_gamma   90.00
#
_symmetry.space_group_name_H-M   'P 1'
#
loop_
_entity.id
_entity.type
_entity.pdbx_description
1 polymer ?
#
loop_
_entity_poly.entity_id
_entity_poly.type
_entity_poly.pdbx_seq_one_letter_code
_entity_poly.pdbx_strand_id
1 'polypeptide(L)'
;MKLKIYTYSDPYKINRESYWDEIKNCPHFCVSQTMVNGLEEIYDNLKSGQQLTTIRILINSLYSNWEDINTRVKQIMEVDNAITSLSINSENAENIKRSLEFNTTSLVSCIRLFSELNLNAFEMNTSNLNEDQKLLIDIFKKISEREYTSFKFSHITDAAKIESGIVKALEVKHSEIDVSKLNMDTVVIHGIHQFSPSMLCAIEDISAYKM
;
A
#
# COMPACT_ATOMS: atom_id res chain seq x y z
N MET A 1 3.94 14.33 -14.47
CA MET A 1 2.99 13.37 -15.09
C MET A 1 1.58 13.94 -15.06
N LYS A 2 0.77 13.73 -16.11
CA LYS A 2 -0.66 13.99 -16.02
C LYS A 2 -1.35 12.72 -15.59
N LEU A 3 -1.90 12.66 -14.38
CA LEU A 3 -2.85 11.62 -13.99
C LEU A 3 -4.06 11.72 -14.94
N LYS A 4 -4.31 10.65 -15.71
CA LYS A 4 -5.49 10.53 -16.55
C LYS A 4 -6.47 9.60 -15.84
N ILE A 5 -7.71 10.03 -15.68
CA ILE A 5 -8.78 9.22 -15.10
C ILE A 5 -9.76 8.89 -16.23
N TYR A 6 -9.92 7.60 -16.47
CA TYR A 6 -10.89 7.08 -17.41
C TYR A 6 -12.02 6.37 -16.68
N THR A 7 -13.22 6.49 -17.20
CA THR A 7 -14.39 5.76 -16.67
C THR A 7 -14.86 4.76 -17.70
N TYR A 8 -15.28 3.60 -17.25
CA TYR A 8 -15.92 2.57 -18.05
C TYR A 8 -17.08 1.93 -17.26
N SER A 9 -18.11 1.52 -17.97
CA SER A 9 -19.29 0.88 -17.35
C SER A 9 -19.07 -0.60 -17.05
N ASP A 10 -18.23 -1.27 -17.84
CA ASP A 10 -17.97 -2.69 -17.76
C ASP A 10 -16.47 -2.95 -18.02
N PRO A 11 -15.71 -3.37 -17.00
CA PRO A 11 -14.27 -3.65 -17.14
C PRO A 11 -13.99 -4.69 -18.23
N TYR A 12 -14.92 -5.62 -18.44
CA TYR A 12 -14.79 -6.69 -19.43
C TYR A 12 -15.11 -6.24 -20.87
N LYS A 13 -15.40 -4.97 -21.08
CA LYS A 13 -15.58 -4.36 -22.38
C LYS A 13 -14.67 -3.16 -22.63
N ILE A 14 -13.64 -3.01 -21.81
CA ILE A 14 -12.69 -1.88 -21.88
C ILE A 14 -11.99 -1.80 -23.25
N ASN A 15 -11.86 -2.91 -23.98
CA ASN A 15 -11.31 -2.96 -25.33
C ASN A 15 -12.16 -2.22 -26.38
N ARG A 16 -13.39 -1.82 -26.03
CA ARG A 16 -14.28 -1.02 -26.90
C ARG A 16 -14.13 0.48 -26.66
N GLU A 17 -13.41 0.86 -25.61
CA GLU A 17 -13.20 2.25 -25.27
C GLU A 17 -12.15 2.88 -26.21
N SER A 18 -12.35 4.15 -26.54
CA SER A 18 -11.51 4.87 -27.50
C SER A 18 -10.03 5.00 -27.09
N TYR A 19 -9.75 4.89 -25.79
CA TYR A 19 -8.41 4.98 -25.21
C TYR A 19 -7.71 3.61 -25.08
N TRP A 20 -8.36 2.51 -25.46
CA TRP A 20 -7.79 1.16 -25.31
C TRP A 20 -6.43 1.00 -25.99
N ASP A 21 -6.29 1.51 -27.20
CA ASP A 21 -5.05 1.41 -27.96
C ASP A 21 -3.86 2.13 -27.29
N GLU A 22 -4.13 3.13 -26.46
CA GLU A 22 -3.10 3.84 -25.68
C GLU A 22 -2.59 3.00 -24.50
N ILE A 23 -3.45 2.17 -23.89
CA ILE A 23 -3.17 1.48 -22.63
C ILE A 23 -2.90 -0.02 -22.77
N LYS A 24 -3.31 -0.66 -23.87
CA LYS A 24 -3.29 -2.14 -24.01
C LYS A 24 -1.90 -2.79 -23.84
N ASN A 25 -0.82 -2.04 -24.04
CA ASN A 25 0.54 -2.53 -23.90
C ASN A 25 1.24 -1.99 -22.63
N CYS A 26 0.50 -1.39 -21.71
CA CYS A 26 1.02 -0.88 -20.45
C CYS A 26 1.00 -1.97 -19.35
N PRO A 27 1.74 -1.82 -18.24
CA PRO A 27 1.51 -2.57 -17.02
C PRO A 27 0.12 -2.28 -16.43
N HIS A 28 -0.66 -3.33 -16.13
CA HIS A 28 -2.00 -3.24 -15.58
C HIS A 28 -2.06 -3.81 -14.16
N PHE A 29 -2.61 -3.05 -13.22
CA PHE A 29 -2.79 -3.45 -11.84
C PHE A 29 -4.25 -3.37 -11.44
N CYS A 30 -4.81 -4.48 -10.97
CA CYS A 30 -6.21 -4.60 -10.57
C CYS A 30 -6.36 -4.60 -9.06
N VAL A 31 -7.48 -4.09 -8.55
CA VAL A 31 -7.79 -4.12 -7.11
C VAL A 31 -8.04 -5.52 -6.56
N SER A 32 -8.41 -6.48 -7.42
CA SER A 32 -8.71 -7.85 -7.01
C SER A 32 -8.18 -8.90 -7.98
N GLN A 33 -7.89 -10.10 -7.45
CA GLN A 33 -7.50 -11.25 -8.26
C GLN A 33 -8.63 -11.72 -9.20
N THR A 34 -9.88 -11.58 -8.79
CA THR A 34 -11.03 -11.90 -9.64
C THR A 34 -11.06 -11.06 -10.91
N MET A 35 -10.74 -9.75 -10.78
CA MET A 35 -10.66 -8.86 -11.94
C MET A 35 -9.47 -9.22 -12.83
N VAL A 36 -8.30 -9.57 -12.25
CA VAL A 36 -7.14 -10.07 -13.03
C VAL A 36 -7.55 -11.28 -13.86
N ASN A 37 -8.14 -12.30 -13.22
CA ASN A 37 -8.53 -13.53 -13.90
C ASN A 37 -9.56 -13.27 -15.03
N GLY A 38 -10.56 -12.41 -14.77
CA GLY A 38 -11.57 -12.07 -15.77
C GLY A 38 -10.99 -11.31 -16.98
N LEU A 39 -10.06 -10.38 -16.74
CA LEU A 39 -9.40 -9.67 -17.84
C LEU A 39 -8.46 -10.59 -18.65
N GLU A 40 -7.77 -11.53 -17.99
CA GLU A 40 -6.94 -12.52 -18.67
C GLU A 40 -7.73 -13.48 -19.58
N GLU A 41 -8.97 -13.83 -19.19
CA GLU A 41 -9.84 -14.68 -20.03
C GLU A 41 -10.31 -13.98 -21.30
N ILE A 42 -10.49 -12.65 -21.21
CA ILE A 42 -11.11 -11.88 -22.30
C ILE A 42 -10.07 -11.26 -23.23
N TYR A 43 -8.89 -10.92 -22.71
CA TYR A 43 -7.86 -10.20 -23.44
C TYR A 43 -6.56 -10.99 -23.55
N ASP A 44 -6.41 -11.73 -24.65
CA ASP A 44 -5.20 -12.51 -24.92
C ASP A 44 -3.93 -11.66 -24.94
N ASN A 45 -4.01 -10.40 -25.35
CA ASN A 45 -2.85 -9.50 -25.32
C ASN A 45 -2.39 -9.15 -23.90
N LEU A 46 -3.30 -9.05 -22.93
CA LEU A 46 -2.94 -8.89 -21.51
C LEU A 46 -2.31 -10.15 -20.94
N LYS A 47 -2.81 -11.32 -21.37
CA LYS A 47 -2.28 -12.63 -20.97
C LYS A 47 -0.93 -12.92 -21.61
N SER A 48 -0.79 -12.72 -22.90
CA SER A 48 0.45 -12.97 -23.66
C SER A 48 1.56 -11.98 -23.29
N GLY A 49 1.20 -10.75 -22.95
CA GLY A 49 2.14 -9.72 -22.50
C GLY A 49 2.58 -9.85 -21.07
N GLN A 50 1.97 -10.76 -20.28
CA GLN A 50 2.28 -10.98 -18.87
C GLN A 50 2.26 -9.69 -18.04
N GLN A 51 1.44 -8.73 -18.44
CA GLN A 51 1.47 -7.36 -17.95
C GLN A 51 0.35 -7.05 -16.95
N LEU A 52 -0.30 -8.06 -16.38
CA LEU A 52 -1.48 -7.94 -15.54
C LEU A 52 -1.30 -8.64 -14.19
N THR A 53 -1.45 -7.89 -13.09
CA THR A 53 -1.42 -8.42 -11.72
C THR A 53 -2.25 -7.55 -10.77
N THR A 54 -2.18 -7.78 -9.46
CA THR A 54 -2.91 -6.98 -8.48
C THR A 54 -2.09 -5.80 -7.97
N ILE A 55 -2.78 -4.71 -7.60
CA ILE A 55 -2.15 -3.53 -6.99
C ILE A 55 -1.49 -3.87 -5.63
N ARG A 56 -2.01 -4.88 -4.91
CA ARG A 56 -1.38 -5.36 -3.67
C ARG A 56 0.03 -5.91 -3.91
N ILE A 57 0.22 -6.65 -5.01
CA ILE A 57 1.54 -7.16 -5.40
C ILE A 57 2.46 -5.99 -5.76
N LEU A 58 1.96 -4.98 -6.48
CA LEU A 58 2.73 -3.77 -6.78
C LEU A 58 3.19 -3.07 -5.49
N ILE A 59 2.29 -2.82 -4.55
CA ILE A 59 2.62 -2.19 -3.27
C ILE A 59 3.68 -3.01 -2.51
N ASN A 60 3.55 -4.34 -2.47
CA ASN A 60 4.55 -5.20 -1.85
C ASN A 60 5.91 -5.14 -2.53
N SER A 61 5.95 -5.04 -3.84
CA SER A 61 7.18 -4.94 -4.61
C SER A 61 7.86 -3.58 -4.46
N LEU A 62 7.07 -2.52 -4.29
CA LEU A 62 7.57 -1.16 -4.06
C LEU A 62 8.03 -0.95 -2.60
N TYR A 63 7.25 -1.40 -1.61
CA TYR A 63 7.41 -1.04 -0.20
C TYR A 63 7.74 -2.23 0.71
N SER A 64 8.69 -3.06 0.32
CA SER A 64 9.27 -4.12 1.19
C SER A 64 8.21 -5.03 1.83
N ASN A 65 7.26 -5.54 1.05
CA ASN A 65 6.18 -6.42 1.49
C ASN A 65 5.20 -5.77 2.50
N TRP A 66 4.94 -4.47 2.37
CA TRP A 66 4.07 -3.72 3.26
C TRP A 66 2.66 -4.32 3.45
N GLU A 67 2.08 -4.91 2.39
CA GLU A 67 0.76 -5.56 2.43
C GLU A 67 0.84 -7.09 2.64
N ASP A 68 2.03 -7.61 2.94
CA ASP A 68 2.20 -9.05 3.21
C ASP A 68 1.65 -9.44 4.59
N ILE A 69 1.12 -10.66 4.68
CA ILE A 69 0.52 -11.18 5.92
C ILE A 69 1.54 -11.30 7.05
N ASN A 70 2.79 -11.69 6.74
CA ASN A 70 3.83 -11.83 7.75
C ASN A 70 4.24 -10.47 8.32
N THR A 71 4.26 -9.42 7.47
CA THR A 71 4.47 -8.04 7.93
C THR A 71 3.35 -7.61 8.87
N ARG A 72 2.08 -7.90 8.52
CA ARG A 72 0.93 -7.62 9.38
C ARG A 72 1.03 -8.32 10.73
N VAL A 73 1.40 -9.60 10.75
CA VAL A 73 1.59 -10.35 12.00
C VAL A 73 2.68 -9.72 12.87
N LYS A 74 3.82 -9.35 12.29
CA LYS A 74 4.89 -8.64 13.02
C LYS A 74 4.41 -7.33 13.60
N GLN A 75 3.66 -6.53 12.83
CA GLN A 75 3.08 -5.27 13.28
C GLN A 75 2.12 -5.46 14.46
N ILE A 76 1.27 -6.49 14.43
CA ILE A 76 0.40 -6.82 15.56
C ILE A 76 1.23 -7.13 16.81
N MET A 77 2.27 -7.95 16.68
CA MET A 77 3.15 -8.30 17.80
C MET A 77 3.91 -7.07 18.34
N GLU A 78 4.34 -6.17 17.48
CA GLU A 78 5.02 -4.94 17.90
C GLU A 78 4.09 -4.00 18.67
N VAL A 79 2.84 -3.85 18.22
CA VAL A 79 1.83 -3.04 18.93
C VAL A 79 1.48 -3.66 20.28
N ASP A 80 1.27 -4.97 20.34
CA ASP A 80 0.97 -5.68 21.58
C ASP A 80 2.10 -5.53 22.62
N ASN A 81 3.34 -5.71 22.19
CA ASN A 81 4.51 -5.48 23.02
C ASN A 81 4.65 -4.00 23.47
N ALA A 82 4.29 -3.05 22.61
CA ALA A 82 4.33 -1.63 22.98
C ALA A 82 3.27 -1.33 24.05
N ILE A 83 2.03 -1.81 23.88
CA ILE A 83 0.96 -1.66 24.87
C ILE A 83 1.38 -2.25 26.23
N THR A 84 1.93 -3.47 26.21
CA THR A 84 2.38 -4.15 27.44
C THR A 84 3.48 -3.38 28.16
N SER A 85 4.37 -2.72 27.44
CA SER A 85 5.51 -1.96 27.99
C SER A 85 5.14 -0.55 28.48
N LEU A 86 3.91 -0.06 28.24
CA LEU A 86 3.50 1.26 28.71
C LEU A 86 3.41 1.32 30.23
N SER A 87 4.08 2.27 30.82
CA SER A 87 3.95 2.60 32.25
C SER A 87 2.65 3.36 32.46
N ILE A 88 1.80 2.85 33.34
CA ILE A 88 0.46 3.40 33.59
C ILE A 88 0.46 4.04 34.97
N ASN A 89 0.07 5.31 35.02
CA ASN A 89 0.08 6.11 36.25
C ASN A 89 -1.32 6.41 36.82
N SER A 90 -2.40 5.91 36.19
CA SER A 90 -3.77 6.13 36.66
C SER A 90 -4.68 4.93 36.37
N GLU A 91 -5.74 4.75 37.19
CA GLU A 91 -6.73 3.69 37.02
C GLU A 91 -7.48 3.81 35.67
N ASN A 92 -7.76 5.03 35.22
CA ASN A 92 -8.38 5.27 33.92
C ASN A 92 -7.47 4.81 32.76
N ALA A 93 -6.18 5.12 32.81
CA ALA A 93 -5.22 4.69 31.81
C ALA A 93 -5.08 3.16 31.77
N GLU A 94 -5.21 2.47 32.90
CA GLU A 94 -5.23 1.00 32.91
C GLU A 94 -6.46 0.39 32.26
N ASN A 95 -7.65 0.97 32.45
CA ASN A 95 -8.87 0.55 31.77
C ASN A 95 -8.80 0.78 30.27
N ILE A 96 -8.25 1.91 29.84
CA ILE A 96 -8.00 2.23 28.43
C ILE A 96 -7.01 1.21 27.83
N LYS A 97 -5.91 0.91 28.52
CA LYS A 97 -4.95 -0.09 28.07
C LYS A 97 -5.60 -1.44 27.81
N ARG A 98 -6.42 -1.94 28.75
CA ARG A 98 -7.17 -3.19 28.57
C ARG A 98 -8.10 -3.13 27.37
N SER A 99 -8.78 -2.00 27.15
CA SER A 99 -9.61 -1.80 25.95
C SER A 99 -8.79 -1.86 24.66
N LEU A 100 -7.59 -1.29 24.65
CA LEU A 100 -6.68 -1.29 23.49
C LEU A 100 -6.16 -2.70 23.17
N GLU A 101 -5.89 -3.52 24.18
CA GLU A 101 -5.46 -4.92 24.00
C GLU A 101 -6.47 -5.73 23.15
N PHE A 102 -7.77 -5.45 23.27
CA PHE A 102 -8.81 -6.08 22.43
C PHE A 102 -8.95 -5.44 21.04
N ASN A 103 -8.33 -4.28 20.79
CA ASN A 103 -8.43 -3.52 19.55
C ASN A 103 -7.10 -3.41 18.79
N THR A 104 -6.15 -4.31 19.03
CA THR A 104 -4.80 -4.28 18.47
C THR A 104 -4.80 -4.11 16.94
N THR A 105 -5.71 -4.78 16.23
CA THR A 105 -5.83 -4.68 14.77
C THR A 105 -6.16 -3.27 14.29
N SER A 106 -7.05 -2.57 15.01
CA SER A 106 -7.41 -1.17 14.71
C SER A 106 -6.23 -0.24 14.98
N LEU A 107 -5.50 -0.48 16.07
CA LEU A 107 -4.29 0.28 16.40
C LEU A 107 -3.20 0.09 15.34
N VAL A 108 -2.97 -1.13 14.88
CA VAL A 108 -2.06 -1.42 13.77
C VAL A 108 -2.44 -0.58 12.55
N SER A 109 -3.73 -0.50 12.22
CA SER A 109 -4.20 0.29 11.07
C SER A 109 -3.94 1.79 11.26
N CYS A 110 -4.13 2.34 12.47
CA CYS A 110 -3.82 3.73 12.77
C CYS A 110 -2.31 4.03 12.69
N ILE A 111 -1.47 3.16 13.26
CA ILE A 111 -0.02 3.35 13.25
C ILE A 111 0.54 3.19 11.83
N ARG A 112 -0.01 2.29 11.04
CA ARG A 112 0.32 2.19 9.61
C ARG A 112 0.01 3.48 8.87
N LEU A 113 -1.18 4.04 9.09
CA LEU A 113 -1.57 5.33 8.51
C LEU A 113 -0.57 6.44 8.90
N PHE A 114 -0.15 6.50 10.16
CA PHE A 114 0.86 7.47 10.60
C PHE A 114 2.20 7.28 9.88
N SER A 115 2.60 6.03 9.70
CA SER A 115 3.84 5.68 8.97
C SER A 115 3.73 6.03 7.48
N GLU A 116 2.62 5.73 6.83
CA GLU A 116 2.34 6.03 5.41
C GLU A 116 2.28 7.55 5.17
N LEU A 117 1.80 8.32 6.14
CA LEU A 117 1.80 9.79 6.11
C LEU A 117 3.15 10.40 6.56
N ASN A 118 4.15 9.56 6.83
CA ASN A 118 5.47 9.98 7.33
C ASN A 118 5.40 10.91 8.55
N LEU A 119 4.46 10.64 9.47
CA LEU A 119 4.31 11.43 10.68
C LEU A 119 5.43 11.13 11.67
N ASN A 120 5.96 12.18 12.30
CA ASN A 120 6.93 12.03 13.37
C ASN A 120 6.22 11.98 14.74
N ALA A 121 6.26 10.82 15.39
CA ALA A 121 5.61 10.60 16.69
C ALA A 121 6.03 11.60 17.76
N PHE A 122 7.28 12.07 17.71
CA PHE A 122 7.86 12.99 18.72
C PHE A 122 7.48 14.45 18.48
N GLU A 123 7.03 14.80 17.28
CA GLU A 123 6.61 16.16 16.92
C GLU A 123 5.08 16.34 17.00
N MET A 124 4.33 15.28 17.30
CA MET A 124 2.88 15.36 17.39
C MET A 124 2.44 16.17 18.61
N ASN A 125 1.62 17.21 18.38
CA ASN A 125 1.07 18.02 19.44
C ASN A 125 -0.07 17.26 20.15
N THR A 126 0.13 17.00 21.47
CA THR A 126 -0.80 16.23 22.28
C THR A 126 -1.67 17.08 23.21
N SER A 127 -1.53 18.43 23.20
CA SER A 127 -2.16 19.32 24.18
C SER A 127 -3.70 19.29 24.16
N ASN A 128 -4.30 19.07 22.98
CA ASN A 128 -5.76 19.07 22.78
C ASN A 128 -6.34 17.65 22.61
N LEU A 129 -5.56 16.62 22.87
CA LEU A 129 -5.98 15.22 22.70
C LEU A 129 -6.58 14.67 23.98
N ASN A 130 -7.58 13.79 23.84
CA ASN A 130 -8.06 12.98 24.94
C ASN A 130 -7.07 11.89 25.35
N GLU A 131 -7.35 11.17 26.43
CA GLU A 131 -6.41 10.17 26.97
C GLU A 131 -6.18 9.00 26.00
N ASP A 132 -7.23 8.52 25.30
CA ASP A 132 -7.11 7.45 24.29
C ASP A 132 -6.16 7.85 23.16
N GLN A 133 -6.33 9.08 22.66
CA GLN A 133 -5.49 9.61 21.59
C GLN A 133 -4.04 9.80 22.04
N LYS A 134 -3.82 10.27 23.26
CA LYS A 134 -2.48 10.39 23.84
C LYS A 134 -1.81 9.02 23.95
N LEU A 135 -2.56 8.01 24.42
CA LEU A 135 -2.06 6.66 24.56
C LEU A 135 -1.70 6.03 23.19
N LEU A 136 -2.49 6.28 22.16
CA LEU A 136 -2.17 5.88 20.78
C LEU A 136 -0.84 6.48 20.31
N ILE A 137 -0.61 7.77 20.60
CA ILE A 137 0.65 8.43 20.25
C ILE A 137 1.81 7.85 21.05
N ASP A 138 1.60 7.53 22.31
CA ASP A 138 2.66 6.92 23.15
C ASP A 138 3.02 5.51 22.66
N ILE A 139 2.05 4.73 22.19
CA ILE A 139 2.30 3.46 21.50
C ILE A 139 3.13 3.70 20.23
N PHE A 140 2.76 4.69 19.42
CA PHE A 140 3.50 5.03 18.20
C PHE A 140 4.92 5.48 18.50
N LYS A 141 5.16 6.29 19.55
CA LYS A 141 6.51 6.66 20.02
C LYS A 141 7.32 5.42 20.38
N LYS A 142 6.75 4.51 21.19
CA LYS A 142 7.41 3.26 21.60
C LYS A 142 7.83 2.38 20.42
N ILE A 143 7.03 2.35 19.38
CA ILE A 143 7.35 1.64 18.13
C ILE A 143 8.45 2.38 17.36
N SER A 144 8.37 3.71 17.29
CA SER A 144 9.31 4.57 16.57
C SER A 144 10.71 4.63 17.23
N GLU A 145 10.82 4.37 18.54
CA GLU A 145 12.09 4.26 19.27
C GLU A 145 12.90 3.02 18.87
N ARG A 146 12.28 2.02 18.24
CA ARG A 146 12.97 0.78 17.90
C ARG A 146 13.86 0.97 16.68
N GLU A 147 15.07 0.49 16.75
CA GLU A 147 16.01 0.49 15.62
C GLU A 147 15.45 -0.30 14.42
N TYR A 148 14.79 -1.43 14.72
CA TYR A 148 14.14 -2.28 13.73
C TYR A 148 12.64 -2.38 14.03
N THR A 149 11.82 -1.87 13.12
CA THR A 149 10.37 -1.96 13.21
C THR A 149 9.77 -2.31 11.85
N SER A 150 8.69 -3.11 11.88
CA SER A 150 7.91 -3.44 10.69
C SER A 150 6.95 -2.31 10.26
N PHE A 151 6.93 -1.20 11.00
CA PHE A 151 6.16 0.01 10.66
C PHE A 151 6.97 1.02 9.84
N LYS A 152 8.18 0.69 9.42
CA LYS A 152 8.98 1.60 8.60
C LYS A 152 8.43 1.62 7.17
N PHE A 153 7.79 2.72 6.81
CA PHE A 153 7.34 3.03 5.46
C PHE A 153 8.19 4.18 4.91
N SER A 154 8.57 4.11 3.65
CA SER A 154 9.38 5.16 3.03
C SER A 154 8.98 5.32 1.58
N HIS A 155 8.67 6.55 1.18
CA HIS A 155 8.46 6.92 -0.19
C HIS A 155 9.68 6.62 -1.07
N ILE A 156 9.44 6.26 -2.31
CA ILE A 156 10.48 5.94 -3.28
C ILE A 156 10.69 7.17 -4.15
N THR A 157 11.90 7.73 -4.07
CA THR A 157 12.30 8.88 -4.89
C THR A 157 13.24 8.50 -6.04
N ASP A 158 13.59 7.22 -6.14
CA ASP A 158 14.50 6.68 -7.12
C ASP A 158 13.73 6.01 -8.26
N ALA A 159 13.85 6.57 -9.45
CA ALA A 159 13.23 6.10 -10.68
C ALA A 159 13.51 4.62 -10.98
N ALA A 160 14.74 4.19 -10.81
CA ALA A 160 15.14 2.81 -11.09
C ALA A 160 14.51 1.82 -10.10
N LYS A 161 14.28 2.23 -8.85
CA LYS A 161 13.58 1.40 -7.87
C LYS A 161 12.09 1.25 -8.18
N ILE A 162 11.46 2.30 -8.69
CA ILE A 162 10.05 2.25 -9.11
C ILE A 162 9.90 1.32 -10.30
N GLU A 163 10.73 1.48 -11.33
CA GLU A 163 10.72 0.60 -12.50
C GLU A 163 10.97 -0.86 -12.11
N SER A 164 12.02 -1.11 -11.31
CA SER A 164 12.32 -2.45 -10.78
C SER A 164 11.16 -3.02 -9.95
N GLY A 165 10.47 -2.20 -9.16
CA GLY A 165 9.30 -2.60 -8.38
C GLY A 165 8.12 -3.00 -9.26
N ILE A 166 7.84 -2.25 -10.33
CA ILE A 166 6.81 -2.58 -11.33
C ILE A 166 7.14 -3.91 -12.00
N VAL A 167 8.37 -4.08 -12.50
CA VAL A 167 8.81 -5.33 -13.14
C VAL A 167 8.68 -6.51 -12.17
N LYS A 168 9.20 -6.40 -10.95
CA LYS A 168 9.06 -7.45 -9.93
C LYS A 168 7.60 -7.80 -9.63
N ALA A 169 6.70 -6.82 -9.60
CA ALA A 169 5.30 -7.08 -9.37
C ALA A 169 4.67 -7.94 -10.48
N LEU A 170 5.06 -7.72 -11.72
CA LEU A 170 4.61 -8.51 -12.85
C LEU A 170 5.24 -9.92 -12.86
N GLU A 171 6.51 -10.05 -12.49
CA GLU A 171 7.25 -11.33 -12.43
C GLU A 171 6.73 -12.31 -11.38
N VAL A 172 6.03 -11.85 -10.35
CA VAL A 172 5.45 -12.74 -9.32
C VAL A 172 4.57 -13.84 -9.92
N LYS A 173 3.92 -13.56 -11.04
CA LYS A 173 3.04 -14.51 -11.71
C LYS A 173 3.73 -15.25 -12.87
N HIS A 174 4.77 -14.67 -13.42
CA HIS A 174 5.44 -15.16 -14.64
C HIS A 174 6.96 -15.04 -14.46
N SER A 175 7.66 -16.13 -14.64
CA SER A 175 9.11 -16.23 -14.36
C SER A 175 10.00 -15.37 -15.26
N GLU A 176 9.51 -14.95 -16.42
CA GLU A 176 10.23 -14.08 -17.36
C GLU A 176 9.24 -13.15 -18.06
N ILE A 177 9.50 -11.86 -17.97
CA ILE A 177 8.72 -10.81 -18.66
C ILE A 177 9.62 -10.15 -19.70
N ASP A 178 9.14 -10.09 -20.91
CA ASP A 178 9.79 -9.29 -21.95
C ASP A 178 9.38 -7.81 -21.80
N VAL A 179 10.10 -7.11 -20.92
CA VAL A 179 9.87 -5.69 -20.61
C VAL A 179 9.96 -4.81 -21.87
N SER A 180 10.72 -5.24 -22.89
CA SER A 180 10.87 -4.48 -24.14
C SER A 180 9.57 -4.33 -24.93
N LYS A 181 8.58 -5.17 -24.66
CA LYS A 181 7.25 -5.12 -25.29
C LYS A 181 6.26 -4.24 -24.53
N LEU A 182 6.60 -3.80 -23.33
CA LEU A 182 5.73 -3.01 -22.48
C LEU A 182 6.00 -1.52 -22.65
N ASN A 183 4.92 -0.76 -22.74
CA ASN A 183 5.00 0.68 -22.55
C ASN A 183 5.11 0.99 -21.06
N MET A 184 6.33 1.06 -20.56
CA MET A 184 6.62 1.38 -19.16
C MET A 184 6.37 2.86 -18.80
N ASP A 185 6.04 3.71 -19.79
CA ASP A 185 5.74 5.13 -19.55
C ASP A 185 4.38 5.37 -18.92
N THR A 186 3.55 4.38 -18.91
CA THR A 186 2.20 4.44 -18.35
C THR A 186 1.92 3.22 -17.49
N VAL A 187 1.34 3.44 -16.33
CA VAL A 187 0.82 2.38 -15.45
C VAL A 187 -0.69 2.51 -15.38
N VAL A 188 -1.40 1.43 -15.62
CA VAL A 188 -2.87 1.38 -15.60
C VAL A 188 -3.35 0.71 -14.34
N ILE A 189 -4.26 1.35 -13.61
CA ILE A 189 -4.84 0.82 -12.37
C ILE A 189 -6.35 0.70 -12.57
N HIS A 190 -6.89 -0.49 -12.30
CA HIS A 190 -8.28 -0.83 -12.53
C HIS A 190 -9.09 -1.01 -11.26
N GLY A 191 -10.35 -0.54 -11.31
CA GLY A 191 -11.40 -0.88 -10.34
C GLY A 191 -11.24 -0.21 -8.98
N ILE A 192 -10.55 0.93 -8.89
CA ILE A 192 -10.40 1.64 -7.64
C ILE A 192 -11.69 2.33 -7.27
N HIS A 193 -12.30 1.90 -6.16
CA HIS A 193 -13.46 2.55 -5.56
C HIS A 193 -13.07 3.33 -4.30
N GLN A 194 -12.00 2.87 -3.62
CA GLN A 194 -11.44 3.51 -2.42
C GLN A 194 -9.92 3.44 -2.51
N PHE A 195 -9.27 4.51 -2.10
CA PHE A 195 -7.82 4.56 -2.02
C PHE A 195 -7.38 4.27 -0.59
N SER A 196 -6.55 3.23 -0.41
CA SER A 196 -5.78 3.12 0.82
C SER A 196 -4.63 4.13 0.80
N PRO A 197 -4.10 4.56 1.96
CA PRO A 197 -2.94 5.45 1.98
C PRO A 197 -1.73 4.89 1.23
N SER A 198 -1.43 3.60 1.37
CA SER A 198 -0.36 2.95 0.61
C SER A 198 -0.58 2.96 -0.91
N MET A 199 -1.83 2.88 -1.37
CA MET A 199 -2.15 3.05 -2.80
C MET A 199 -1.90 4.49 -3.27
N LEU A 200 -2.30 5.48 -2.47
CA LEU A 200 -2.03 6.90 -2.79
C LEU A 200 -0.53 7.15 -2.86
N CYS A 201 0.25 6.68 -1.88
CA CYS A 201 1.70 6.77 -1.90
C CYS A 201 2.30 6.14 -3.17
N ALA A 202 1.82 4.96 -3.58
CA ALA A 202 2.29 4.31 -4.81
C ALA A 202 1.96 5.13 -6.06
N ILE A 203 0.78 5.73 -6.13
CA ILE A 203 0.38 6.60 -7.23
C ILE A 203 1.24 7.87 -7.26
N GLU A 204 1.50 8.48 -6.11
CA GLU A 204 2.33 9.68 -5.97
C GLU A 204 3.78 9.38 -6.38
N ASP A 205 4.39 8.32 -5.85
CA ASP A 205 5.76 7.94 -6.15
C ASP A 205 5.94 7.59 -7.63
N ILE A 206 5.03 6.79 -8.21
CA ILE A 206 5.03 6.48 -9.65
C ILE A 206 4.83 7.75 -10.48
N SER A 207 3.96 8.67 -10.03
CA SER A 207 3.72 9.94 -10.71
C SER A 207 4.94 10.85 -10.72
N ALA A 208 5.68 10.91 -9.63
CA ALA A 208 6.89 11.72 -9.51
C ALA A 208 8.01 11.21 -10.43
N TYR A 209 8.05 9.90 -10.69
CA TYR A 209 9.03 9.27 -11.59
C TYR A 209 8.86 9.67 -13.06
N LYS A 210 7.64 9.92 -13.51
CA LYS A 210 7.28 10.14 -14.91
C LYS A 210 7.13 11.63 -15.29
N MET A 211 7.88 12.51 -14.63
CA MET A 211 7.92 13.93 -14.99
C MET A 211 8.70 14.18 -16.29
#